data_58cd3017ba2d5986bf8d352a56c948a1
#
_entry.id   58cd3017ba2d5986bf8d352a56c948a1
#
_cell.length_a   1.000
_cell.length_b   1.000
_cell.length_c   1.000
_cell.angle_alpha   90.00
_cell.angle_beta   90.00
_cell.angle_gamma   90.00
#
_symmetry.space_group_name_H-M   'P 1'
#
loop_
_entity.id
_entity.type
_entity.pdbx_description
1 polymer ?
#
loop_
_entity_poly.entity_id
_entity_poly.type
_entity_poly.pdbx_seq_one_letter_code
_entity_poly.pdbx_strand_id
1 'polypeptide(L)'
;MQRILIVDDEPALRHTLGAILKRAGYAPVLAGSGQEGMQKLREEDFSLLFLDIKLPDGLGVDLLPEIHRIDADLPVIVLTAHATMEAAMQAVRGGARDFLLKPIDPAAILERVSQILEETKQPQRQRQILSQVQGLLAELGSPPASGTPSAVVSQGSSDPNDGRFIVCGIIRADLHSRHLVVEGEIINLPPSSFDYMVTLMRHSPETVTYENLVKESQGYSCTKIEARDITRWHIHKIRRAIEKESSTPQYLITIRDVGYRLVG
;
A
#
# COMPACT_ATOMS: atom_id res chain seq x y z
N MET A 1 -14.74 16.50 4.37
CA MET A 1 -13.41 16.40 4.99
C MET A 1 -13.16 14.92 5.26
N GLN A 2 -12.05 14.32 4.83
CA GLN A 2 -11.81 12.90 5.01
C GLN A 2 -11.48 12.62 6.49
N ARG A 3 -12.20 11.65 7.08
CA ARG A 3 -12.04 11.27 8.49
C ARG A 3 -11.04 10.15 8.60
N ILE A 4 -10.10 10.25 9.52
CA ILE A 4 -9.06 9.26 9.75
C ILE A 4 -9.11 8.85 11.21
N LEU A 5 -9.35 7.56 11.47
CA LEU A 5 -9.32 7.02 12.83
C LEU A 5 -7.88 6.63 13.19
N ILE A 6 -7.47 6.96 14.41
CA ILE A 6 -6.16 6.62 14.99
C ILE A 6 -6.40 5.84 16.27
N VAL A 7 -6.04 4.55 16.25
CA VAL A 7 -6.14 3.65 17.40
C VAL A 7 -4.73 3.29 17.87
N ASP A 8 -4.34 3.83 19.00
CA ASP A 8 -2.99 3.68 19.57
C ASP A 8 -3.08 3.94 21.07
N ASP A 9 -2.41 3.18 21.92
CA ASP A 9 -2.46 3.35 23.38
C ASP A 9 -1.58 4.48 23.89
N GLU A 10 -0.58 4.92 23.10
CA GLU A 10 0.34 5.99 23.47
C GLU A 10 -0.25 7.39 23.22
N PRO A 11 -0.65 8.17 24.26
CA PRO A 11 -1.31 9.45 24.09
C PRO A 11 -0.46 10.47 23.32
N ALA A 12 0.85 10.48 23.54
CA ALA A 12 1.76 11.43 22.90
C ALA A 12 1.80 11.22 21.38
N LEU A 13 1.92 9.95 20.94
CA LEU A 13 1.92 9.61 19.53
C LEU A 13 0.56 9.90 18.88
N ARG A 14 -0.52 9.51 19.53
CA ARG A 14 -1.91 9.76 19.07
C ARG A 14 -2.17 11.25 18.83
N HIS A 15 -1.78 12.09 19.77
CA HIS A 15 -1.96 13.55 19.65
C HIS A 15 -1.04 14.14 18.58
N THR A 16 0.21 13.70 18.49
CA THR A 16 1.16 14.16 17.47
C THR A 16 0.67 13.82 16.07
N LEU A 17 0.29 12.55 15.85
CA LEU A 17 -0.24 12.09 14.56
C LEU A 17 -1.54 12.81 14.20
N GLY A 18 -2.44 12.98 15.18
CA GLY A 18 -3.66 13.76 15.01
C GLY A 18 -3.41 15.21 14.62
N ALA A 19 -2.42 15.87 15.24
CA ALA A 19 -2.05 17.25 14.91
C ALA A 19 -1.48 17.38 13.48
N ILE A 20 -0.63 16.41 13.06
CA ILE A 20 -0.06 16.35 11.71
C ILE A 20 -1.18 16.22 10.67
N LEU A 21 -2.07 15.25 10.84
CA LEU A 21 -3.19 15.02 9.93
C LEU A 21 -4.16 16.19 9.87
N LYS A 22 -4.45 16.82 11.02
CA LYS A 22 -5.32 18.02 11.09
C LYS A 22 -4.72 19.19 10.32
N ARG A 23 -3.41 19.42 10.42
CA ARG A 23 -2.69 20.45 9.65
C ARG A 23 -2.74 20.21 8.15
N ALA A 24 -2.77 18.96 7.73
CA ALA A 24 -2.89 18.56 6.33
C ALA A 24 -4.34 18.59 5.80
N GLY A 25 -5.32 19.00 6.62
CA GLY A 25 -6.71 19.16 6.19
C GLY A 25 -7.58 17.92 6.37
N TYR A 26 -7.12 16.90 7.08
CA TYR A 26 -7.92 15.73 7.46
C TYR A 26 -8.68 15.97 8.77
N ALA A 27 -9.66 15.10 9.07
CA ALA A 27 -10.40 15.09 10.32
C ALA A 27 -9.99 13.87 11.16
N PRO A 28 -8.92 13.96 12.00
CA PRO A 28 -8.51 12.85 12.84
C PRO A 28 -9.48 12.63 13.98
N VAL A 29 -9.78 11.34 14.24
CA VAL A 29 -10.53 10.87 15.40
C VAL A 29 -9.61 9.94 16.17
N LEU A 30 -9.52 10.10 17.49
CA LEU A 30 -8.55 9.40 18.34
C LEU A 30 -9.27 8.35 19.19
N ALA A 31 -8.65 7.17 19.33
CA ALA A 31 -9.06 6.11 20.23
C ALA A 31 -7.84 5.53 20.96
N GLY A 32 -7.98 5.29 22.27
CA GLY A 32 -6.89 4.80 23.13
C GLY A 32 -6.87 3.29 23.31
N SER A 33 -7.84 2.57 22.76
CA SER A 33 -7.95 1.11 22.84
C SER A 33 -8.64 0.55 21.60
N GLY A 34 -8.52 -0.76 21.40
CA GLY A 34 -9.24 -1.47 20.35
C GLY A 34 -10.75 -1.36 20.51
N GLN A 35 -11.25 -1.52 21.74
CA GLN A 35 -12.67 -1.40 22.04
C GLN A 35 -13.23 -0.01 21.67
N GLU A 36 -12.55 1.06 22.05
CA GLU A 36 -12.94 2.42 21.67
C GLU A 36 -12.89 2.63 20.16
N GLY A 37 -11.85 2.12 19.50
CA GLY A 37 -11.71 2.17 18.04
C GLY A 37 -12.86 1.45 17.32
N MET A 38 -13.19 0.24 17.76
CA MET A 38 -14.28 -0.55 17.19
C MET A 38 -15.66 0.08 17.43
N GLN A 39 -15.87 0.72 18.60
CA GLN A 39 -17.09 1.47 18.83
C GLN A 39 -17.26 2.61 17.84
N LYS A 40 -16.21 3.42 17.64
CA LYS A 40 -16.23 4.55 16.68
C LYS A 40 -16.47 4.06 15.25
N LEU A 41 -15.85 2.94 14.83
CA LEU A 41 -16.07 2.35 13.51
C LEU A 41 -17.50 1.89 13.25
N ARG A 42 -18.25 1.53 14.28
CA ARG A 42 -19.68 1.18 14.17
C ARG A 42 -20.59 2.39 14.10
N GLU A 43 -20.16 3.52 14.66
CA GLU A 43 -20.96 4.76 14.78
C GLU A 43 -20.70 5.71 13.62
N GLU A 44 -19.54 5.65 12.98
CA GLU A 44 -19.06 6.67 12.05
C GLU A 44 -18.24 6.06 10.90
N ASP A 45 -18.33 6.68 9.72
CA ASP A 45 -17.54 6.28 8.55
C ASP A 45 -16.14 6.92 8.57
N PHE A 46 -15.15 6.16 8.16
CA PHE A 46 -13.76 6.59 8.05
C PHE A 46 -13.19 6.30 6.66
N SER A 47 -12.28 7.16 6.22
CA SER A 47 -11.58 7.00 4.94
C SER A 47 -10.27 6.23 5.09
N LEU A 48 -9.72 6.12 6.31
CA LEU A 48 -8.50 5.40 6.64
C LEU A 48 -8.42 5.16 8.15
N LEU A 49 -7.81 4.04 8.53
CA LEU A 49 -7.53 3.67 9.92
C LEU A 49 -6.02 3.49 10.13
N PHE A 50 -5.47 4.16 11.14
CA PHE A 50 -4.19 3.80 11.76
C PHE A 50 -4.46 2.91 12.97
N LEU A 51 -3.79 1.76 13.04
CA LEU A 51 -4.01 0.75 14.08
C LEU A 51 -2.69 0.29 14.68
N ASP A 52 -2.49 0.55 15.96
CA ASP A 52 -1.33 -0.03 16.66
C ASP A 52 -1.51 -1.55 16.84
N ILE A 53 -0.40 -2.28 16.76
CA ILE A 53 -0.39 -3.71 17.04
C ILE A 53 -0.64 -4.00 18.52
N LYS A 54 -0.03 -3.21 19.41
CA LYS A 54 -0.15 -3.40 20.85
C LYS A 54 -1.17 -2.42 21.42
N LEU A 55 -2.29 -2.95 21.87
CA LEU A 55 -3.34 -2.18 22.54
C LEU A 55 -3.56 -2.73 23.95
N PRO A 56 -4.10 -1.95 24.88
CA PRO A 56 -4.28 -2.37 26.27
C PRO A 56 -5.26 -3.55 26.42
N ASP A 57 -6.11 -3.74 25.44
CA ASP A 57 -7.18 -4.75 25.38
C ASP A 57 -6.88 -5.91 24.41
N GLY A 58 -5.69 -5.97 23.84
CA GLY A 58 -5.27 -7.09 22.99
C GLY A 58 -4.37 -6.68 21.83
N LEU A 59 -4.25 -7.57 20.84
CA LEU A 59 -3.50 -7.26 19.63
C LEU A 59 -4.40 -6.57 18.61
N GLY A 60 -4.00 -5.38 18.13
CA GLY A 60 -4.75 -4.65 17.11
C GLY A 60 -4.96 -5.45 15.83
N VAL A 61 -3.99 -6.29 15.44
CA VAL A 61 -4.10 -7.14 14.25
C VAL A 61 -5.24 -8.16 14.34
N ASP A 62 -5.64 -8.57 15.54
CA ASP A 62 -6.76 -9.49 15.75
C ASP A 62 -8.12 -8.83 15.47
N LEU A 63 -8.16 -7.49 15.43
CA LEU A 63 -9.36 -6.71 15.10
C LEU A 63 -9.58 -6.60 13.58
N LEU A 64 -8.57 -6.83 12.75
CA LEU A 64 -8.65 -6.67 11.30
C LEU A 64 -9.81 -7.45 10.64
N PRO A 65 -10.09 -8.72 10.99
CA PRO A 65 -11.22 -9.45 10.41
C PRO A 65 -12.58 -8.82 10.74
N GLU A 66 -12.71 -8.20 11.92
CA GLU A 66 -13.93 -7.53 12.33
C GLU A 66 -14.05 -6.14 11.68
N ILE A 67 -12.96 -5.41 11.58
CA ILE A 67 -12.89 -4.13 10.87
C ILE A 67 -13.35 -4.32 9.41
N HIS A 68 -12.84 -5.32 8.70
CA HIS A 68 -13.24 -5.62 7.32
C HIS A 68 -14.65 -6.19 7.18
N ARG A 69 -15.26 -6.69 8.26
CA ARG A 69 -16.71 -7.02 8.26
C ARG A 69 -17.59 -5.77 8.36
N ILE A 70 -17.12 -4.73 9.06
CA ILE A 70 -17.82 -3.45 9.16
C ILE A 70 -17.68 -2.66 7.85
N ASP A 71 -16.45 -2.53 7.36
CA ASP A 71 -16.13 -1.87 6.10
C ASP A 71 -15.00 -2.64 5.39
N ALA A 72 -15.39 -3.38 4.34
CA ALA A 72 -14.47 -4.22 3.56
C ALA A 72 -13.45 -3.40 2.76
N ASP A 73 -13.77 -2.17 2.43
CA ASP A 73 -12.96 -1.27 1.61
C ASP A 73 -12.11 -0.30 2.45
N LEU A 74 -12.28 -0.27 3.78
CA LEU A 74 -11.52 0.61 4.67
C LEU A 74 -10.02 0.27 4.65
N PRO A 75 -9.16 1.16 4.18
CA PRO A 75 -7.73 0.91 4.21
C PRO A 75 -7.21 1.03 5.65
N VAL A 76 -6.48 0.02 6.11
CA VAL A 76 -5.85 -0.03 7.43
C VAL A 76 -4.35 0.02 7.29
N ILE A 77 -3.72 0.99 7.96
CA ILE A 77 -2.27 1.08 8.14
C ILE A 77 -1.95 0.64 9.56
N VAL A 78 -1.18 -0.43 9.69
CA VAL A 78 -0.75 -0.93 11.00
C VAL A 78 0.52 -0.19 11.44
N LEU A 79 0.51 0.34 12.67
CA LEU A 79 1.67 0.97 13.32
C LEU A 79 2.34 -0.03 14.24
N THR A 80 3.67 -0.10 14.23
CA THR A 80 4.40 -1.00 15.12
C THR A 80 5.73 -0.42 15.58
N ALA A 81 6.05 -0.57 16.86
CA ALA A 81 7.37 -0.26 17.41
C ALA A 81 8.40 -1.39 17.18
N HIS A 82 7.93 -2.58 16.82
CA HIS A 82 8.78 -3.76 16.62
C HIS A 82 8.42 -4.43 15.30
N ALA A 83 9.35 -4.41 14.37
CA ALA A 83 9.24 -5.15 13.12
C ALA A 83 9.53 -6.65 13.34
N THR A 84 8.68 -7.33 14.10
CA THR A 84 8.76 -8.78 14.15
C THR A 84 8.07 -9.36 12.92
N MET A 85 8.66 -10.41 12.36
CA MET A 85 8.09 -11.16 11.24
C MET A 85 6.65 -11.59 11.51
N GLU A 86 6.36 -11.99 12.75
CA GLU A 86 5.03 -12.44 13.17
C GLU A 86 3.99 -11.33 13.12
N ALA A 87 4.33 -10.14 13.62
CA ALA A 87 3.43 -8.98 13.61
C ALA A 87 3.13 -8.51 12.18
N ALA A 88 4.15 -8.46 11.32
CA ALA A 88 3.96 -8.12 9.90
C ALA A 88 3.14 -9.20 9.17
N MET A 89 3.38 -10.49 9.44
CA MET A 89 2.61 -11.59 8.85
C MET A 89 1.16 -11.60 9.33
N GLN A 90 0.89 -11.28 10.58
CA GLN A 90 -0.48 -11.18 11.12
C GLN A 90 -1.23 -10.00 10.49
N ALA A 91 -0.60 -8.83 10.38
CA ALA A 91 -1.19 -7.68 9.69
C ALA A 91 -1.56 -8.01 8.24
N VAL A 92 -0.68 -8.74 7.54
CA VAL A 92 -0.93 -9.18 6.15
C VAL A 92 -2.09 -10.16 6.05
N ARG A 93 -2.10 -11.19 6.91
CA ARG A 93 -3.19 -12.18 6.94
C ARG A 93 -4.53 -11.54 7.30
N GLY A 94 -4.50 -10.53 8.16
CA GLY A 94 -5.67 -9.75 8.56
C GLY A 94 -6.18 -8.79 7.48
N GLY A 95 -5.44 -8.59 6.37
CA GLY A 95 -5.87 -7.73 5.27
C GLY A 95 -5.42 -6.27 5.40
N ALA A 96 -4.49 -5.94 6.30
CA ALA A 96 -3.95 -4.58 6.37
C ALA A 96 -3.42 -4.11 5.02
N ARG A 97 -3.72 -2.86 4.66
CA ARG A 97 -3.28 -2.24 3.40
C ARG A 97 -1.78 -2.00 3.39
N ASP A 98 -1.26 -1.52 4.53
CA ASP A 98 0.16 -1.23 4.73
C ASP A 98 0.55 -1.34 6.21
N PHE A 99 1.86 -1.30 6.51
CA PHE A 99 2.33 -1.14 7.87
C PHE A 99 3.49 -0.14 7.92
N LEU A 100 3.62 0.57 9.04
CA LEU A 100 4.67 1.55 9.28
C LEU A 100 5.36 1.27 10.61
N LEU A 101 6.69 1.36 10.60
CA LEU A 101 7.50 1.20 11.80
C LEU A 101 7.63 2.53 12.55
N LYS A 102 7.39 2.52 13.87
CA LYS A 102 7.67 3.64 14.76
C LYS A 102 9.19 3.72 15.06
N PRO A 103 9.82 4.92 15.12
CA PRO A 103 9.25 6.25 14.93
C PRO A 103 9.04 6.58 13.45
N ILE A 104 7.92 7.23 13.12
CA ILE A 104 7.52 7.52 11.74
C ILE A 104 7.78 9.01 11.45
N ASP A 105 8.42 9.30 10.32
CA ASP A 105 8.57 10.67 9.84
C ASP A 105 7.22 11.28 9.46
N PRO A 106 6.90 12.50 9.94
CA PRO A 106 5.66 13.20 9.59
C PRO A 106 5.42 13.36 8.09
N ALA A 107 6.48 13.62 7.31
CA ALA A 107 6.36 13.76 5.86
C ALA A 107 5.97 12.44 5.19
N ALA A 108 6.60 11.34 5.62
CA ALA A 108 6.30 10.00 5.12
C ALA A 108 4.85 9.57 5.43
N ILE A 109 4.31 9.94 6.62
CA ILE A 109 2.90 9.68 6.97
C ILE A 109 1.95 10.37 5.99
N LEU A 110 2.16 11.68 5.75
CA LEU A 110 1.27 12.46 4.90
C LEU A 110 1.28 11.97 3.46
N GLU A 111 2.44 11.64 2.95
CA GLU A 111 2.60 11.05 1.62
C GLU A 111 1.83 9.73 1.51
N ARG A 112 1.97 8.83 2.51
CA ARG A 112 1.25 7.54 2.54
C ARG A 112 -0.26 7.70 2.59
N VAL A 113 -0.74 8.59 3.45
CA VAL A 113 -2.17 8.88 3.58
C VAL A 113 -2.73 9.37 2.26
N SER A 114 -2.06 10.34 1.62
CA SER A 114 -2.55 10.89 0.36
C SER A 114 -2.59 9.83 -0.75
N GLN A 115 -1.55 9.01 -0.87
CA GLN A 115 -1.47 7.92 -1.83
C GLN A 115 -2.60 6.90 -1.67
N ILE A 116 -2.78 6.38 -0.44
CA ILE A 116 -3.82 5.39 -0.16
C ILE A 116 -5.22 5.95 -0.43
N LEU A 117 -5.46 7.20 -0.01
CA LEU A 117 -6.76 7.84 -0.22
C LEU A 117 -7.05 8.15 -1.70
N GLU A 118 -6.03 8.43 -2.50
CA GLU A 118 -6.18 8.60 -3.94
C GLU A 118 -6.46 7.26 -4.64
N GLU A 119 -5.73 6.21 -4.28
CA GLU A 119 -5.95 4.87 -4.80
C GLU A 119 -7.37 4.35 -4.51
N THR A 120 -7.88 4.62 -3.31
CA THR A 120 -9.25 4.22 -2.92
C THR A 120 -10.34 4.95 -3.71
N LYS A 121 -10.07 6.18 -4.18
CA LYS A 121 -11.02 6.94 -5.00
C LYS A 121 -11.11 6.48 -6.45
N GLN A 122 -10.06 5.90 -7.01
CA GLN A 122 -10.02 5.51 -8.43
C GLN A 122 -11.05 4.43 -8.82
N PRO A 123 -11.22 3.32 -8.06
CA PRO A 123 -12.24 2.32 -8.38
C PRO A 123 -13.67 2.87 -8.28
N GLN A 124 -13.93 3.75 -7.32
CA GLN A 124 -15.26 4.39 -7.17
C GLN A 124 -15.57 5.34 -8.32
N ARG A 125 -14.60 6.13 -8.78
CA ARG A 125 -14.76 6.97 -9.97
C ARG A 125 -14.98 6.15 -11.24
N GLN A 126 -14.25 5.07 -11.43
CA GLN A 126 -14.44 4.18 -12.59
C GLN A 126 -15.82 3.53 -12.58
N ARG A 127 -16.30 3.04 -11.44
CA ARG A 127 -17.67 2.49 -11.30
C ARG A 127 -18.73 3.56 -11.56
N GLN A 128 -18.53 4.78 -11.07
CA GLN A 128 -19.42 5.91 -11.29
C GLN A 128 -19.48 6.33 -12.78
N ILE A 129 -18.34 6.40 -13.45
CA ILE A 129 -18.27 6.69 -14.88
C ILE A 129 -18.93 5.58 -15.70
N LEU A 130 -18.67 4.32 -15.39
CA LEU A 130 -19.28 3.18 -16.05
C LEU A 130 -20.81 3.17 -15.86
N SER A 131 -21.32 3.46 -14.65
CA SER A 131 -22.76 3.54 -14.40
C SER A 131 -23.41 4.72 -15.12
N GLN A 132 -22.73 5.87 -15.22
CA GLN A 132 -23.21 7.00 -16.00
C GLN A 132 -23.24 6.71 -17.50
N VAL A 133 -22.20 6.07 -18.03
CA VAL A 133 -22.13 5.64 -19.43
C VAL A 133 -23.21 4.62 -19.73
N GLN A 134 -23.43 3.64 -18.86
CA GLN A 134 -24.52 2.65 -19.01
C GLN A 134 -25.89 3.31 -18.93
N GLY A 135 -26.11 4.29 -18.06
CA GLY A 135 -27.34 5.09 -17.99
C GLY A 135 -27.61 5.85 -19.28
N LEU A 136 -26.60 6.54 -19.82
CA LEU A 136 -26.71 7.28 -21.08
C LEU A 136 -26.95 6.35 -22.30
N LEU A 137 -26.34 5.16 -22.32
CA LEU A 137 -26.57 4.16 -23.36
C LEU A 137 -27.99 3.56 -23.30
N ALA A 138 -28.53 3.40 -22.08
CA ALA A 138 -29.92 2.95 -21.90
C ALA A 138 -30.93 4.01 -22.36
N GLU A 139 -30.66 5.30 -22.18
CA GLU A 139 -31.49 6.41 -22.67
C GLU A 139 -31.44 6.56 -24.19
N LEU A 140 -30.34 6.14 -24.84
CA LEU A 140 -30.20 6.23 -26.32
C LEU A 140 -30.76 5.06 -27.08
N GLY A 141 -31.37 4.04 -26.43
CA GLY A 141 -32.24 3.05 -27.03
C GLY A 141 -31.64 2.15 -28.10
N SER A 142 -30.35 1.81 -28.06
CA SER A 142 -29.74 0.87 -29.00
C SER A 142 -29.41 -0.46 -28.32
N PRO A 143 -29.84 -1.63 -28.87
CA PRO A 143 -29.45 -2.92 -28.34
C PRO A 143 -27.94 -3.14 -28.51
N PRO A 144 -27.24 -3.78 -27.56
CA PRO A 144 -25.83 -4.03 -27.69
C PRO A 144 -25.59 -5.09 -28.76
N ALA A 145 -25.01 -4.68 -29.88
CA ALA A 145 -24.35 -5.59 -30.78
C ALA A 145 -23.13 -6.15 -30.11
N SER A 146 -23.06 -7.48 -30.05
CA SER A 146 -21.94 -8.26 -29.58
C SER A 146 -20.67 -7.91 -30.37
N GLY A 147 -19.81 -7.10 -29.75
CA GLY A 147 -18.50 -6.75 -30.22
C GLY A 147 -17.56 -6.68 -29.04
N THR A 148 -16.60 -7.59 -28.99
CA THR A 148 -15.44 -7.55 -28.08
C THR A 148 -14.84 -6.16 -28.03
N PRO A 149 -14.65 -5.55 -26.86
CA PRO A 149 -13.93 -4.30 -26.77
C PRO A 149 -12.45 -4.54 -27.07
N SER A 150 -12.06 -4.26 -28.29
CA SER A 150 -10.64 -4.03 -28.61
C SER A 150 -10.16 -2.85 -27.78
N ALA A 151 -9.25 -3.12 -26.87
CA ALA A 151 -8.53 -2.10 -26.12
C ALA A 151 -7.85 -1.17 -27.13
N VAL A 152 -8.35 0.06 -27.21
CA VAL A 152 -7.63 1.14 -27.86
C VAL A 152 -6.45 1.48 -26.96
N VAL A 153 -5.34 0.83 -27.23
CA VAL A 153 -4.04 1.25 -26.74
C VAL A 153 -3.73 2.56 -27.46
N SER A 154 -3.98 3.66 -26.80
CA SER A 154 -3.39 4.94 -27.19
C SER A 154 -1.87 4.79 -27.08
N GLN A 155 -1.23 4.56 -28.22
CA GLN A 155 0.20 4.71 -28.37
C GLN A 155 0.52 6.21 -28.25
N GLY A 156 0.64 6.67 -27.01
CA GLY A 156 1.39 7.88 -26.69
C GLY A 156 2.85 7.54 -26.83
N SER A 157 3.49 7.99 -27.88
CA SER A 157 4.94 8.05 -28.01
C SER A 157 5.50 8.92 -26.90
N SER A 158 5.89 8.32 -25.79
CA SER A 158 6.64 8.98 -24.72
C SER A 158 8.10 8.60 -24.88
N ASP A 159 8.94 9.64 -25.10
CA ASP A 159 10.39 9.55 -25.06
C ASP A 159 10.85 8.76 -23.82
N PRO A 160 11.84 7.84 -23.97
CA PRO A 160 12.37 7.06 -22.85
C PRO A 160 13.11 7.90 -21.79
N ASN A 161 13.16 9.21 -21.94
CA ASN A 161 14.01 10.11 -21.13
C ASN A 161 13.24 11.00 -20.15
N ASP A 162 11.94 10.77 -19.94
CA ASP A 162 11.11 11.60 -19.03
C ASP A 162 10.99 10.95 -17.66
N GLY A 163 12.03 10.61 -16.98
CA GLY A 163 12.11 10.18 -15.55
C GLY A 163 10.88 9.50 -14.90
N ARG A 164 9.77 9.42 -15.64
CA ARG A 164 8.48 8.89 -15.23
C ARG A 164 8.46 7.34 -15.16
N PHE A 165 9.18 6.70 -16.05
CA PHE A 165 9.15 5.25 -16.16
C PHE A 165 10.52 4.66 -15.83
N ILE A 166 10.51 3.54 -15.08
CA ILE A 166 11.68 2.66 -14.91
C ILE A 166 11.32 1.32 -15.54
N VAL A 167 12.23 0.79 -16.36
CA VAL A 167 12.05 -0.49 -17.05
C VAL A 167 13.16 -1.45 -16.65
N CYS A 168 12.80 -2.67 -16.28
CA CYS A 168 13.72 -3.75 -15.97
C CYS A 168 13.16 -5.06 -16.57
N GLY A 169 13.72 -5.48 -17.70
CA GLY A 169 13.21 -6.62 -18.47
C GLY A 169 11.73 -6.43 -18.85
N ILE A 170 10.89 -7.36 -18.40
CA ILE A 170 9.44 -7.33 -18.65
C ILE A 170 8.65 -6.46 -17.67
N ILE A 171 9.32 -5.90 -16.66
CA ILE A 171 8.71 -5.11 -15.60
C ILE A 171 8.91 -3.63 -15.88
N ARG A 172 7.82 -2.88 -15.93
CA ARG A 172 7.81 -1.43 -16.09
C ARG A 172 7.08 -0.79 -14.91
N ALA A 173 7.71 0.18 -14.25
CA ALA A 173 7.12 0.98 -13.20
C ALA A 173 6.78 2.38 -13.72
N ASP A 174 5.55 2.84 -13.55
CA ASP A 174 5.16 4.24 -13.71
C ASP A 174 5.24 4.93 -12.36
N LEU A 175 6.22 5.80 -12.19
CA LEU A 175 6.46 6.51 -10.92
C LEU A 175 5.38 7.53 -10.60
N HIS A 176 4.68 8.04 -11.61
CA HIS A 176 3.62 9.02 -11.42
C HIS A 176 2.30 8.37 -10.95
N SER A 177 1.87 7.32 -11.65
CA SER A 177 0.65 6.58 -11.30
C SER A 177 0.89 5.48 -10.25
N ARG A 178 2.16 5.19 -9.91
CA ARG A 178 2.59 4.15 -8.94
C ARG A 178 2.06 2.74 -9.26
N HIS A 179 1.99 2.43 -10.55
CA HIS A 179 1.60 1.10 -11.04
C HIS A 179 2.79 0.37 -11.64
N LEU A 180 2.80 -0.95 -11.50
CA LEU A 180 3.67 -1.82 -12.28
C LEU A 180 2.91 -2.36 -13.49
N VAL A 181 3.63 -2.56 -14.58
CA VAL A 181 3.16 -3.35 -15.73
C VAL A 181 4.12 -4.52 -15.89
N VAL A 182 3.60 -5.73 -15.84
CA VAL A 182 4.38 -6.97 -16.00
C VAL A 182 3.72 -7.81 -17.10
N GLU A 183 4.45 -8.15 -18.14
CA GLU A 183 3.91 -8.86 -19.32
C GLU A 183 2.66 -8.19 -19.94
N GLY A 184 2.49 -6.87 -19.77
CA GLY A 184 1.35 -6.10 -20.26
C GLY A 184 0.17 -5.99 -19.30
N GLU A 185 0.20 -6.67 -18.17
CA GLU A 185 -0.82 -6.58 -17.12
C GLU A 185 -0.48 -5.50 -16.09
N ILE A 186 -1.48 -4.71 -15.70
CA ILE A 186 -1.32 -3.67 -14.67
C ILE A 186 -1.44 -4.31 -13.29
N ILE A 187 -0.40 -4.14 -12.48
CA ILE A 187 -0.30 -4.67 -11.12
C ILE A 187 -0.26 -3.52 -10.12
N ASN A 188 -1.14 -3.57 -9.13
CA ASN A 188 -1.18 -2.65 -8.01
C ASN A 188 -0.48 -3.27 -6.80
N LEU A 189 0.59 -2.62 -6.34
CA LEU A 189 1.24 -2.95 -5.08
C LEU A 189 0.80 -1.97 -3.97
N PRO A 190 0.83 -2.40 -2.70
CA PRO A 190 0.76 -1.46 -1.59
C PRO A 190 1.84 -0.38 -1.72
N PRO A 191 1.58 0.88 -1.33
CA PRO A 191 2.51 2.00 -1.54
C PRO A 191 3.94 1.72 -1.11
N SER A 192 4.14 1.19 0.10
CA SER A 192 5.48 0.83 0.58
C SER A 192 6.13 -0.26 -0.28
N SER A 193 5.37 -1.29 -0.68
CA SER A 193 5.90 -2.37 -1.52
C SER A 193 6.28 -1.87 -2.92
N PHE A 194 5.57 -0.87 -3.44
CA PHE A 194 5.95 -0.20 -4.69
C PHE A 194 7.29 0.52 -4.56
N ASP A 195 7.55 1.23 -3.44
CA ASP A 195 8.82 1.91 -3.20
C ASP A 195 9.99 0.92 -3.11
N TYR A 196 9.79 -0.23 -2.44
CA TYR A 196 10.77 -1.32 -2.44
C TYR A 196 11.05 -1.84 -3.85
N MET A 197 10.02 -2.00 -4.67
CA MET A 197 10.18 -2.43 -6.06
C MET A 197 10.94 -1.42 -6.89
N VAL A 198 10.62 -0.13 -6.76
CA VAL A 198 11.33 0.97 -7.44
C VAL A 198 12.81 1.01 -7.06
N THR A 199 13.13 0.83 -5.76
CA THR A 199 14.52 0.75 -5.29
C THR A 199 15.25 -0.42 -5.94
N LEU A 200 14.64 -1.60 -5.96
CA LEU A 200 15.21 -2.79 -6.61
C LEU A 200 15.41 -2.58 -8.12
N MET A 201 14.47 -1.96 -8.80
CA MET A 201 14.58 -1.66 -10.23
C MET A 201 15.71 -0.67 -10.55
N ARG A 202 15.92 0.32 -9.67
CA ARG A 202 17.02 1.31 -9.85
C ARG A 202 18.40 0.68 -9.70
N HIS A 203 18.53 -0.32 -8.89
CA HIS A 203 19.79 -1.04 -8.64
C HIS A 203 19.97 -2.31 -9.49
N SER A 204 18.95 -2.70 -10.27
CA SER A 204 19.07 -3.90 -11.11
C SER A 204 20.23 -3.79 -12.10
N PRO A 205 21.04 -4.84 -12.28
CA PRO A 205 20.97 -6.18 -11.70
C PRO A 205 21.79 -6.39 -10.40
N GLU A 206 22.16 -5.33 -9.71
CA GLU A 206 22.97 -5.39 -8.49
C GLU A 206 22.16 -5.90 -7.29
N THR A 207 22.87 -6.41 -6.27
CA THR A 207 22.24 -6.82 -5.01
C THR A 207 22.11 -5.65 -4.07
N VAL A 208 20.89 -5.36 -3.61
CA VAL A 208 20.61 -4.34 -2.60
C VAL A 208 20.55 -4.99 -1.22
N THR A 209 21.31 -4.48 -0.27
CA THR A 209 21.32 -5.00 1.11
C THR A 209 20.00 -4.68 1.81
N TYR A 210 19.67 -5.45 2.86
CA TYR A 210 18.43 -5.22 3.63
C TYR A 210 18.35 -3.78 4.15
N GLU A 211 19.45 -3.26 4.71
CA GLU A 211 19.54 -1.93 5.28
C GLU A 211 19.36 -0.83 4.23
N ASN A 212 19.99 -0.99 3.07
CA ASN A 212 19.85 -0.03 1.96
C ASN A 212 18.43 -0.04 1.38
N LEU A 213 17.82 -1.22 1.27
CA LEU A 213 16.43 -1.32 0.83
C LEU A 213 15.50 -0.52 1.74
N VAL A 214 15.60 -0.68 3.08
CA VAL A 214 14.78 0.09 4.03
C VAL A 214 15.10 1.58 3.95
N LYS A 215 16.39 1.92 3.97
CA LYS A 215 16.83 3.33 3.94
C LYS A 215 16.35 4.08 2.71
N GLU A 216 16.48 3.49 1.53
CA GLU A 216 16.09 4.14 0.28
C GLU A 216 14.59 4.12 0.02
N SER A 217 13.89 3.05 0.45
CA SER A 217 12.44 2.92 0.24
C SER A 217 11.61 3.63 1.30
N GLN A 218 12.10 3.74 2.53
CA GLN A 218 11.33 4.27 3.67
C GLN A 218 11.97 5.52 4.31
N GLY A 219 13.21 5.87 3.95
CA GLY A 219 13.87 7.10 4.41
C GLY A 219 14.49 7.00 5.82
N TYR A 220 14.52 5.83 6.47
CA TYR A 220 15.13 5.67 7.79
C TYR A 220 16.16 4.52 7.83
N SER A 221 17.04 4.56 8.83
CA SER A 221 18.04 3.52 9.06
C SER A 221 17.64 2.63 10.23
N CYS A 222 17.86 1.33 10.11
CA CYS A 222 17.58 0.34 11.14
C CYS A 222 18.70 -0.72 11.17
N THR A 223 18.66 -1.60 12.15
CA THR A 223 19.64 -2.69 12.25
C THR A 223 19.42 -3.72 11.13
N LYS A 224 20.46 -4.50 10.81
CA LYS A 224 20.37 -5.54 9.78
C LYS A 224 19.27 -6.57 10.05
N ILE A 225 19.03 -6.89 11.33
CA ILE A 225 17.99 -7.86 11.72
C ILE A 225 16.61 -7.28 11.42
N GLU A 226 16.34 -6.06 11.87
CA GLU A 226 15.09 -5.34 11.60
C GLU A 226 14.86 -5.15 10.10
N ALA A 227 15.90 -4.68 9.38
CA ALA A 227 15.83 -4.49 7.94
C ALA A 227 15.45 -5.78 7.21
N ARG A 228 16.04 -6.92 7.60
CA ARG A 228 15.72 -8.22 7.01
C ARG A 228 14.26 -8.61 7.23
N ASP A 229 13.73 -8.39 8.42
CA ASP A 229 12.37 -8.78 8.76
C ASP A 229 11.33 -7.88 8.05
N ILE A 230 11.57 -6.58 7.99
CA ILE A 230 10.75 -5.62 7.25
C ILE A 230 10.74 -5.94 5.75
N THR A 231 11.93 -6.05 5.15
CA THR A 231 12.05 -6.27 3.70
C THR A 231 11.39 -7.57 3.26
N ARG A 232 11.47 -8.62 4.09
CA ARG A 232 10.90 -9.94 3.79
C ARG A 232 9.40 -9.89 3.52
N TRP A 233 8.65 -9.05 4.23
CA TRP A 233 7.23 -8.87 3.99
C TRP A 233 6.95 -8.21 2.63
N HIS A 234 7.62 -7.09 2.34
CA HIS A 234 7.45 -6.39 1.07
C HIS A 234 7.84 -7.28 -0.12
N ILE A 235 8.95 -8.01 0.01
CA ILE A 235 9.38 -8.97 -1.01
C ILE A 235 8.35 -10.09 -1.23
N HIS A 236 7.72 -10.58 -0.16
CA HIS A 236 6.64 -11.57 -0.31
C HIS A 236 5.44 -11.00 -1.09
N LYS A 237 5.02 -9.77 -0.80
CA LYS A 237 3.95 -9.09 -1.55
C LYS A 237 4.33 -8.87 -3.01
N ILE A 238 5.54 -8.39 -3.27
CA ILE A 238 6.04 -8.15 -4.61
C ILE A 238 6.07 -9.48 -5.40
N ARG A 239 6.64 -10.55 -4.83
CA ARG A 239 6.67 -11.87 -5.49
C ARG A 239 5.29 -12.39 -5.83
N ARG A 240 4.32 -12.29 -4.93
CA ARG A 240 2.94 -12.70 -5.23
C ARG A 240 2.33 -11.94 -6.39
N ALA A 241 2.81 -10.75 -6.66
CA ALA A 241 2.28 -9.89 -7.71
C ALA A 241 2.98 -10.08 -9.05
N ILE A 242 4.31 -10.34 -9.06
CA ILE A 242 5.10 -10.38 -10.31
C ILE A 242 5.57 -11.78 -10.72
N GLU A 243 5.60 -12.74 -9.79
CA GLU A 243 6.08 -14.11 -10.08
C GLU A 243 4.90 -15.04 -10.37
N LYS A 244 5.04 -15.92 -11.33
CA LYS A 244 4.05 -16.98 -11.61
C LYS A 244 3.92 -17.94 -10.43
N GLU A 245 5.05 -18.23 -9.78
CA GLU A 245 5.14 -19.06 -8.59
C GLU A 245 6.07 -18.41 -7.56
N SER A 246 5.51 -17.89 -6.46
CA SER A 246 6.27 -17.16 -5.46
C SER A 246 7.29 -17.99 -4.66
N SER A 247 7.18 -19.32 -4.71
CA SER A 247 8.12 -20.28 -4.08
C SER A 247 9.41 -20.46 -4.89
N THR A 248 9.33 -20.30 -6.22
CA THR A 248 10.46 -20.42 -7.16
C THR A 248 10.64 -19.13 -7.96
N PRO A 249 11.08 -18.03 -7.29
CA PRO A 249 11.13 -16.71 -7.91
C PRO A 249 12.16 -16.66 -9.05
N GLN A 250 11.74 -16.13 -10.20
CA GLN A 250 12.58 -15.96 -11.39
C GLN A 250 13.15 -14.55 -11.49
N TYR A 251 12.38 -13.54 -11.09
CA TYR A 251 12.77 -12.13 -11.23
C TYR A 251 13.39 -11.58 -9.94
N LEU A 252 12.83 -11.89 -8.77
CA LEU A 252 13.25 -11.33 -7.51
C LEU A 252 13.97 -12.36 -6.63
N ILE A 253 15.31 -12.38 -6.75
CA ILE A 253 16.19 -13.40 -6.14
C ILE A 253 16.61 -12.99 -4.73
N THR A 254 16.59 -13.94 -3.78
CA THR A 254 17.16 -13.75 -2.44
C THR A 254 18.64 -14.08 -2.44
N ILE A 255 19.48 -13.14 -2.00
CA ILE A 255 20.89 -13.39 -1.71
C ILE A 255 21.01 -13.55 -0.20
N ARG A 256 21.26 -14.79 0.23
CA ARG A 256 21.28 -15.16 1.67
C ARG A 256 22.20 -14.24 2.46
N ASP A 257 21.72 -13.79 3.61
CA ASP A 257 22.41 -12.91 4.57
C ASP A 257 22.89 -11.56 4.01
N VAL A 258 22.54 -11.20 2.79
CA VAL A 258 22.92 -9.95 2.12
C VAL A 258 21.69 -9.08 1.84
N GLY A 259 20.75 -9.57 1.04
CA GLY A 259 19.62 -8.77 0.57
C GLY A 259 18.87 -9.41 -0.59
N TYR A 260 18.43 -8.57 -1.52
CA TYR A 260 17.67 -9.00 -2.69
C TYR A 260 18.25 -8.42 -3.98
N ARG A 261 18.00 -9.11 -5.08
CA ARG A 261 18.40 -8.71 -6.41
C ARG A 261 17.26 -8.91 -7.38
N LEU A 262 16.96 -7.88 -8.15
CA LEU A 262 16.03 -7.97 -9.26
C LEU A 262 16.81 -8.34 -10.53
N VAL A 263 16.33 -9.34 -11.26
CA VAL A 263 16.87 -9.81 -12.54
C VAL A 263 15.76 -9.61 -13.58
N GLY A 264 16.05 -8.86 -14.62
CA GLY A 264 15.11 -8.56 -15.72
C GLY A 264 15.45 -9.33 -16.98
#